data_8e0bbb772c822789974098f4a1159299
#
_entry.id   8e0bbb772c822789974098f4a1159299
#
_cell.length_a   1.000
_cell.length_b   1.000
_cell.length_c   1.000
_cell.angle_alpha   90.00
_cell.angle_beta   90.00
_cell.angle_gamma   90.00
#
_symmetry.space_group_name_H-M   'P 1'
#
loop_
_entity.id
_entity.type
_entity.pdbx_description
1 polymer ?
#
loop_
_entity_poly.entity_id
_entity_poly.type
_entity_poly.pdbx_seq_one_letter_code
_entity_poly.pdbx_strand_id
1 'polypeptide(L)'
;MGKAERYRNIDMLGYKIFASDMNSCLEKVFSMKKVHIVSGNPEVLYVGLNNKELFKNFISDKSVIIPDGVGVQISAKILKTPVKEKIAGIELMKKILEKCEKTGESIYLLGASEENLKACVANIVRDFPKINIAGYHNGFFDLNNPKEILEEIKEKKPMAIFVAMGCPRQENFIVKYMDELPCKIFM
;
A
#
# COMPACT_ATOMS: atom_id res chain seq x y z
N MET A 1 7.27 -30.52 -8.22
CA MET A 1 7.59 -29.43 -9.13
C MET A 1 7.01 -28.14 -8.55
N GLY A 2 7.87 -27.26 -8.03
CA GLY A 2 7.45 -25.97 -7.48
C GLY A 2 6.77 -25.12 -8.54
N LYS A 3 5.65 -24.47 -8.21
CA LYS A 3 5.05 -23.44 -9.07
C LYS A 3 6.13 -22.39 -9.32
N ALA A 4 6.57 -22.25 -10.59
CA ALA A 4 7.43 -21.13 -10.97
C ALA A 4 6.80 -19.84 -10.44
N GLU A 5 7.55 -19.03 -9.71
CA GLU A 5 7.04 -17.75 -9.20
C GLU A 5 6.58 -16.92 -10.41
N ARG A 6 5.28 -16.70 -10.52
CA ARG A 6 4.66 -15.96 -11.64
C ARG A 6 5.20 -14.54 -11.77
N TYR A 7 5.76 -14.00 -10.68
CA TYR A 7 6.28 -12.65 -10.59
C TYR A 7 7.73 -12.68 -10.10
N ARG A 8 8.58 -11.87 -10.71
CA ARG A 8 9.97 -11.72 -10.30
C ARG A 8 10.08 -10.86 -9.06
N ASN A 9 10.93 -11.28 -8.11
CA ASN A 9 11.37 -10.49 -6.98
C ASN A 9 12.90 -10.41 -6.96
N ILE A 10 13.44 -9.44 -6.26
CA ILE A 10 14.86 -9.33 -5.92
C ILE A 10 15.03 -9.31 -4.42
N ASP A 11 16.09 -9.98 -3.94
CA ASP A 11 16.44 -9.97 -2.52
C ASP A 11 17.35 -8.78 -2.22
N MET A 12 16.96 -7.94 -1.26
CA MET A 12 17.70 -6.78 -0.82
C MET A 12 17.48 -6.55 0.68
N LEU A 13 18.55 -6.54 1.47
CA LEU A 13 18.49 -6.33 2.93
C LEU A 13 17.54 -7.28 3.68
N GLY A 14 17.36 -8.50 3.19
CA GLY A 14 16.40 -9.46 3.74
C GLY A 14 14.96 -9.31 3.27
N TYR A 15 14.68 -8.31 2.43
CA TYR A 15 13.38 -8.08 1.80
C TYR A 15 13.29 -8.69 0.41
N LYS A 16 12.10 -9.14 0.04
CA LYS A 16 11.74 -9.49 -1.35
C LYS A 16 11.05 -8.31 -2.01
N ILE A 17 11.80 -7.55 -2.81
CA ILE A 17 11.27 -6.38 -3.53
C ILE A 17 10.73 -6.83 -4.88
N PHE A 18 9.51 -6.43 -5.19
CA PHE A 18 8.86 -6.73 -6.46
C PHE A 18 9.67 -6.17 -7.65
N ALA A 19 9.91 -6.99 -8.67
CA ALA A 19 10.83 -6.64 -9.75
C ALA A 19 10.26 -6.83 -11.17
N SER A 20 8.95 -7.12 -11.28
CA SER A 20 8.23 -7.13 -12.56
C SER A 20 7.67 -5.72 -12.87
N ASP A 21 6.83 -5.60 -13.90
CA ASP A 21 6.22 -4.34 -14.31
C ASP A 21 4.95 -3.97 -13.50
N MET A 22 4.45 -2.75 -13.74
CA MET A 22 3.27 -2.18 -13.08
C MET A 22 2.01 -3.07 -13.27
N ASN A 23 1.76 -3.58 -14.47
CA ASN A 23 0.60 -4.41 -14.73
C ASN A 23 0.66 -5.72 -13.96
N SER A 24 1.83 -6.36 -13.93
CA SER A 24 2.09 -7.56 -13.12
C SER A 24 1.92 -7.29 -11.63
N CYS A 25 2.33 -6.11 -11.15
CA CYS A 25 2.13 -5.68 -9.77
C CYS A 25 0.63 -5.57 -9.43
N LEU A 26 -0.12 -4.89 -10.29
CA LEU A 26 -1.56 -4.73 -10.13
C LEU A 26 -2.28 -6.09 -10.13
N GLU A 27 -1.93 -7.00 -11.06
CA GLU A 27 -2.48 -8.35 -11.07
C GLU A 27 -2.19 -9.10 -9.77
N LYS A 28 -0.94 -9.05 -9.28
CA LYS A 28 -0.55 -9.67 -8.02
C LYS A 28 -1.38 -9.13 -6.86
N VAL A 29 -1.45 -7.81 -6.69
CA VAL A 29 -2.21 -7.14 -5.63
C VAL A 29 -3.68 -7.57 -5.63
N PHE A 30 -4.31 -7.59 -6.81
CA PHE A 30 -5.72 -8.00 -6.94
C PHE A 30 -5.94 -9.52 -6.85
N SER A 31 -4.91 -10.35 -6.97
CA SER A 31 -5.02 -11.80 -6.78
C SER A 31 -4.94 -12.23 -5.30
N MET A 32 -4.36 -11.41 -4.45
CA MET A 32 -4.19 -11.69 -3.02
C MET A 32 -5.52 -11.49 -2.26
N LYS A 33 -5.73 -12.26 -1.20
CA LYS A 33 -6.92 -12.09 -0.33
C LYS A 33 -6.82 -10.81 0.50
N LYS A 34 -5.61 -10.50 0.96
CA LYS A 34 -5.29 -9.31 1.76
C LYS A 34 -3.84 -8.93 1.47
N VAL A 35 -3.57 -7.65 1.28
CA VAL A 35 -2.22 -7.19 0.93
C VAL A 35 -1.89 -5.84 1.56
N HIS A 36 -0.69 -5.76 2.15
CA HIS A 36 -0.02 -4.51 2.49
C HIS A 36 0.94 -4.15 1.35
N ILE A 37 0.68 -3.06 0.66
CA ILE A 37 1.59 -2.51 -0.34
C ILE A 37 2.58 -1.60 0.39
N VAL A 38 3.82 -2.04 0.47
CA VAL A 38 4.90 -1.34 1.17
C VAL A 38 5.72 -0.55 0.16
N SER A 39 5.92 0.74 0.42
CA SER A 39 6.86 1.53 -0.36
C SER A 39 8.30 1.06 -0.09
N GLY A 40 8.96 0.55 -1.12
CA GLY A 40 10.36 0.08 -1.00
C GLY A 40 11.38 1.21 -1.04
N ASN A 41 11.05 2.39 -0.53
CA ASN A 41 12.02 3.46 -0.39
C ASN A 41 12.98 3.21 0.80
N PRO A 42 14.19 3.79 0.80
CA PRO A 42 15.19 3.54 1.84
C PRO A 42 14.73 3.85 3.26
N GLU A 43 13.90 4.87 3.45
CA GLU A 43 13.38 5.28 4.77
C GLU A 43 12.48 4.19 5.37
N VAL A 44 11.49 3.74 4.60
CA VAL A 44 10.54 2.70 5.04
C VAL A 44 11.27 1.37 5.29
N LEU A 45 12.19 0.98 4.41
CA LEU A 45 12.97 -0.25 4.58
C LEU A 45 13.88 -0.16 5.81
N TYR A 46 14.52 0.99 6.05
CA TYR A 46 15.36 1.20 7.24
C TYR A 46 14.53 1.12 8.53
N VAL A 47 13.37 1.75 8.58
CA VAL A 47 12.45 1.66 9.71
C VAL A 47 12.02 0.21 9.96
N GLY A 48 11.71 -0.53 8.90
CA GLY A 48 11.39 -1.95 9.00
C GLY A 48 12.52 -2.78 9.59
N LEU A 49 13.79 -2.54 9.19
CA LEU A 49 14.97 -3.24 9.77
C LEU A 49 15.13 -3.01 11.28
N ASN A 50 14.70 -1.85 11.76
CA ASN A 50 14.83 -1.47 13.17
C ASN A 50 13.55 -1.73 14.00
N ASN A 51 12.49 -2.29 13.39
CA ASN A 51 11.24 -2.63 14.06
C ASN A 51 10.82 -4.07 13.71
N LYS A 52 10.86 -4.97 14.69
CA LYS A 52 10.59 -6.41 14.49
C LYS A 52 9.20 -6.70 13.93
N GLU A 53 8.18 -5.95 14.33
CA GLU A 53 6.80 -6.16 13.88
C GLU A 53 6.62 -5.71 12.43
N LEU A 54 7.15 -4.53 12.08
CA LEU A 54 7.16 -4.05 10.71
C LEU A 54 7.96 -4.99 9.80
N PHE A 55 9.17 -5.39 10.22
CA PHE A 55 9.99 -6.33 9.45
C PHE A 55 9.25 -7.62 9.16
N LYS A 56 8.66 -8.24 10.21
CA LYS A 56 7.88 -9.47 10.09
C LYS A 56 6.71 -9.32 9.11
N ASN A 57 6.02 -8.19 9.13
CA ASN A 57 4.94 -7.92 8.18
C ASN A 57 5.49 -7.74 6.76
N PHE A 58 6.53 -6.93 6.57
CA PHE A 58 7.09 -6.62 5.26
C PHE A 58 7.62 -7.85 4.53
N ILE A 59 8.17 -8.85 5.26
CA ILE A 59 8.64 -10.12 4.67
C ILE A 59 7.55 -11.19 4.57
N SER A 60 6.34 -10.92 5.05
CA SER A 60 5.23 -11.89 5.03
C SER A 60 4.65 -12.07 3.62
N ASP A 61 3.89 -13.15 3.45
CA ASP A 61 3.13 -13.43 2.23
C ASP A 61 1.95 -12.46 2.02
N LYS A 62 1.62 -11.64 3.03
CA LYS A 62 0.60 -10.58 2.95
C LYS A 62 1.17 -9.25 2.45
N SER A 63 2.46 -9.16 2.13
CA SER A 63 3.09 -7.90 1.73
C SER A 63 3.64 -7.94 0.31
N VAL A 64 3.54 -6.81 -0.37
CA VAL A 64 4.20 -6.54 -1.66
C VAL A 64 5.01 -5.27 -1.52
N ILE A 65 6.34 -5.40 -1.54
CA ILE A 65 7.24 -4.24 -1.48
C ILE A 65 7.48 -3.78 -2.91
N ILE A 66 6.98 -2.60 -3.26
CA ILE A 66 7.15 -2.01 -4.59
C ILE A 66 8.49 -1.27 -4.70
N PRO A 67 9.18 -1.31 -5.84
CA PRO A 67 10.45 -0.60 -6.06
C PRO A 67 10.21 0.90 -6.24
N ASP A 68 9.82 1.58 -5.15
CA ASP A 68 9.57 3.01 -5.10
C ASP A 68 10.85 3.78 -4.76
N GLY A 69 11.14 4.80 -5.53
CA GLY A 69 12.32 5.64 -5.33
C GLY A 69 13.58 5.20 -6.09
N VAL A 70 14.44 6.20 -6.34
CA VAL A 70 15.70 6.03 -7.10
C VAL A 70 16.72 5.17 -6.34
N GLY A 71 16.71 5.22 -5.00
CA GLY A 71 17.64 4.48 -4.14
C GLY A 71 17.57 2.97 -4.37
N VAL A 72 16.37 2.41 -4.44
CA VAL A 72 16.18 0.97 -4.70
C VAL A 72 16.66 0.59 -6.10
N GLN A 73 16.43 1.43 -7.11
CA GLN A 73 16.91 1.18 -8.47
C GLN A 73 18.44 1.16 -8.57
N ILE A 74 19.12 2.12 -7.90
CA ILE A 74 20.57 2.18 -7.85
C ILE A 74 21.11 0.95 -7.14
N SER A 75 20.57 0.61 -5.97
CA SER A 75 20.97 -0.58 -5.21
C SER A 75 20.79 -1.87 -6.00
N ALA A 76 19.66 -2.01 -6.72
CA ALA A 76 19.39 -3.17 -7.56
C ALA A 76 20.39 -3.29 -8.73
N LYS A 77 20.82 -2.16 -9.32
CA LYS A 77 21.88 -2.14 -10.34
C LYS A 77 23.23 -2.57 -9.78
N ILE A 78 23.61 -2.06 -8.59
CA ILE A 78 24.87 -2.43 -7.92
C ILE A 78 24.88 -3.95 -7.60
N LEU A 79 23.76 -4.49 -7.15
CA LEU A 79 23.58 -5.92 -6.89
C LEU A 79 23.45 -6.79 -8.16
N LYS A 80 23.55 -6.19 -9.36
CA LYS A 80 23.36 -6.86 -10.66
C LYS A 80 22.03 -7.60 -10.81
N THR A 81 21.01 -7.15 -10.07
CA THR A 81 19.64 -7.70 -10.12
C THR A 81 18.65 -6.57 -10.42
N PRO A 82 18.71 -5.94 -11.61
CA PRO A 82 17.90 -4.76 -11.89
C PRO A 82 16.40 -5.05 -11.82
N VAL A 83 15.64 -4.14 -11.28
CA VAL A 83 14.17 -4.13 -11.39
C VAL A 83 13.78 -3.78 -12.82
N LYS A 84 12.69 -4.36 -13.32
CA LYS A 84 12.20 -4.12 -14.68
C LYS A 84 11.73 -2.68 -14.86
N GLU A 85 11.05 -2.18 -13.84
CA GLU A 85 10.39 -0.87 -13.85
C GLU A 85 10.34 -0.27 -12.44
N LYS A 86 10.47 1.06 -12.33
CA LYS A 86 10.14 1.78 -11.11
C LYS A 86 8.63 1.81 -10.95
N ILE A 87 8.12 1.40 -9.79
CA ILE A 87 6.71 1.49 -9.46
C ILE A 87 6.56 2.55 -8.37
N ALA A 88 6.18 3.76 -8.77
CA ALA A 88 5.89 4.82 -7.82
C ALA A 88 4.54 4.54 -7.13
N GLY A 89 4.50 4.75 -5.80
CA GLY A 89 3.27 4.52 -5.03
C GLY A 89 2.07 5.27 -5.59
N ILE A 90 2.24 6.55 -5.96
CA ILE A 90 1.14 7.35 -6.52
C ILE A 90 0.62 6.81 -7.87
N GLU A 91 1.48 6.24 -8.70
CA GLU A 91 1.08 5.66 -9.98
C GLU A 91 0.31 4.35 -9.78
N LEU A 92 0.78 3.51 -8.83
CA LEU A 92 0.06 2.29 -8.46
C LEU A 92 -1.30 2.63 -7.81
N MET A 93 -1.36 3.64 -6.93
CA MET A 93 -2.63 4.13 -6.37
C MET A 93 -3.62 4.50 -7.48
N LYS A 94 -3.19 5.29 -8.48
CA LYS A 94 -4.05 5.66 -9.63
C LYS A 94 -4.58 4.42 -10.37
N LYS A 95 -3.73 3.40 -10.59
CA LYS A 95 -4.16 2.15 -11.24
C LYS A 95 -5.15 1.35 -10.40
N ILE A 96 -5.01 1.39 -9.07
CA ILE A 96 -5.98 0.78 -8.16
C ILE A 96 -7.31 1.55 -8.23
N LEU A 97 -7.28 2.90 -8.20
CA LEU A 97 -8.48 3.73 -8.35
C LEU A 97 -9.20 3.47 -9.68
N GLU A 98 -8.48 3.46 -10.81
CA GLU A 98 -9.03 3.12 -12.13
C GLU A 98 -9.75 1.76 -12.12
N LYS A 99 -9.17 0.77 -11.43
CA LYS A 99 -9.77 -0.56 -11.35
C LYS A 99 -10.98 -0.58 -10.42
N CYS A 100 -10.92 0.07 -9.26
CA CYS A 100 -12.05 0.20 -8.34
C CYS A 100 -13.24 0.89 -9.02
N GLU A 101 -13.00 1.98 -9.73
CA GLU A 101 -14.04 2.68 -10.50
C GLU A 101 -14.73 1.77 -11.52
N LYS A 102 -13.93 0.97 -12.27
CA LYS A 102 -14.45 0.04 -13.29
C LYS A 102 -15.25 -1.13 -12.68
N THR A 103 -14.89 -1.57 -11.48
CA THR A 103 -15.53 -2.72 -10.83
C THR A 103 -16.62 -2.33 -9.83
N GLY A 104 -16.79 -1.02 -9.54
CA GLY A 104 -17.73 -0.52 -8.53
C GLY A 104 -17.26 -0.73 -7.09
N GLU A 105 -16.01 -1.17 -6.89
CA GLU A 105 -15.42 -1.37 -5.57
C GLU A 105 -15.16 -0.03 -4.87
N SER A 106 -15.35 -0.02 -3.55
CA SER A 106 -15.19 1.20 -2.76
C SER A 106 -13.78 1.34 -2.17
N ILE A 107 -13.40 2.58 -1.91
CA ILE A 107 -12.13 2.94 -1.28
C ILE A 107 -12.36 3.77 -0.01
N TYR A 108 -11.36 3.77 0.87
CA TYR A 108 -11.31 4.63 2.06
C TYR A 108 -9.99 5.40 2.09
N LEU A 109 -10.04 6.69 2.46
CA LEU A 109 -8.86 7.55 2.55
C LEU A 109 -8.59 7.87 4.02
N LEU A 110 -7.39 7.54 4.52
CA LEU A 110 -7.02 7.78 5.91
C LEU A 110 -5.70 8.53 5.98
N GLY A 111 -5.71 9.74 6.50
CA GLY A 111 -4.45 10.48 6.68
C GLY A 111 -4.53 11.92 6.25
N ALA A 112 -3.36 12.56 6.16
CA ALA A 112 -3.18 13.97 5.86
C ALA A 112 -3.90 14.93 6.84
N SER A 113 -3.79 16.24 6.62
CA SER A 113 -4.61 17.24 7.29
C SER A 113 -6.02 17.25 6.69
N GLU A 114 -6.98 17.78 7.43
CA GLU A 114 -8.38 17.91 6.98
C GLU A 114 -8.49 18.65 5.64
N GLU A 115 -7.74 19.73 5.47
CA GLU A 115 -7.68 20.52 4.25
C GLU A 115 -7.14 19.72 3.06
N ASN A 116 -5.97 19.07 3.25
CA ASN A 116 -5.34 18.27 2.20
C ASN A 116 -6.18 17.05 1.84
N LEU A 117 -6.83 16.44 2.83
CA LEU A 117 -7.71 15.29 2.60
C LEU A 117 -8.93 15.68 1.76
N LYS A 118 -9.59 16.81 2.07
CA LYS A 118 -10.71 17.32 1.27
C LYS A 118 -10.29 17.66 -0.16
N ALA A 119 -9.12 18.28 -0.33
CA ALA A 119 -8.56 18.55 -1.65
C ALA A 119 -8.26 17.25 -2.41
N CYS A 120 -7.71 16.23 -1.74
CA CYS A 120 -7.47 14.91 -2.30
C CYS A 120 -8.78 14.25 -2.77
N VAL A 121 -9.81 14.23 -1.93
CA VAL A 121 -11.14 13.72 -2.28
C VAL A 121 -11.70 14.42 -3.51
N ALA A 122 -11.66 15.76 -3.55
CA ALA A 122 -12.14 16.52 -4.68
C ALA A 122 -11.40 16.20 -5.98
N ASN A 123 -10.06 16.04 -5.91
CA ASN A 123 -9.25 15.65 -7.06
C ASN A 123 -9.57 14.21 -7.53
N ILE A 124 -9.74 13.28 -6.60
CA ILE A 124 -10.09 11.89 -6.94
C ILE A 124 -11.47 11.86 -7.63
N VAL A 125 -12.48 12.56 -7.11
CA VAL A 125 -13.82 12.60 -7.72
C VAL A 125 -13.80 13.27 -9.09
N ARG A 126 -12.96 14.31 -9.29
CA ARG A 126 -12.78 14.93 -10.60
C ARG A 126 -12.16 13.98 -11.61
N ASP A 127 -11.10 13.24 -11.21
CA ASP A 127 -10.33 12.39 -12.11
C ASP A 127 -10.99 11.01 -12.32
N PHE A 128 -11.80 10.57 -11.34
CA PHE A 128 -12.54 9.31 -11.31
C PHE A 128 -14.01 9.55 -10.90
N PRO A 129 -14.86 10.08 -11.81
CA PRO A 129 -16.20 10.56 -11.44
C PRO A 129 -17.18 9.46 -10.99
N LYS A 130 -16.87 8.18 -11.23
CA LYS A 130 -17.72 7.04 -10.82
C LYS A 130 -17.13 6.28 -9.64
N ILE A 131 -16.02 6.77 -9.05
CA ILE A 131 -15.37 6.10 -7.91
C ILE A 131 -16.30 6.12 -6.68
N ASN A 132 -16.36 4.99 -6.00
CA ASN A 132 -17.08 4.87 -4.73
C ASN A 132 -16.12 5.15 -3.57
N ILE A 133 -16.18 6.36 -2.98
CA ILE A 133 -15.45 6.70 -1.76
C ILE A 133 -16.35 6.38 -0.57
N ALA A 134 -16.11 5.24 0.08
CA ALA A 134 -16.88 4.79 1.24
C ALA A 134 -16.74 5.73 2.45
N GLY A 135 -15.58 6.37 2.60
CA GLY A 135 -15.33 7.35 3.63
C GLY A 135 -13.91 7.88 3.61
N TYR A 136 -13.66 8.84 4.48
CA TYR A 136 -12.33 9.40 4.68
C TYR A 136 -12.20 10.00 6.07
N HIS A 137 -10.99 9.95 6.65
CA HIS A 137 -10.69 10.55 7.95
C HIS A 137 -9.26 11.12 7.95
N ASN A 138 -9.04 12.28 8.56
CA ASN A 138 -7.71 12.87 8.67
C ASN A 138 -6.76 12.02 9.53
N GLY A 139 -5.46 12.29 9.46
CA GLY A 139 -4.43 11.48 10.12
C GLY A 139 -4.15 11.84 11.58
N PHE A 140 -4.86 12.83 12.16
CA PHE A 140 -4.61 13.35 13.51
C PHE A 140 -5.54 12.72 14.54
N PHE A 141 -5.28 11.48 14.89
CA PHE A 141 -6.00 10.71 15.90
C PHE A 141 -5.02 9.85 16.72
N ASP A 142 -5.46 9.34 17.87
CA ASP A 142 -4.65 8.43 18.68
C ASP A 142 -4.63 7.03 18.06
N LEU A 143 -3.44 6.58 17.60
CA LEU A 143 -3.22 5.24 17.05
C LEU A 143 -3.51 4.11 18.05
N ASN A 144 -3.49 4.40 19.35
CA ASN A 144 -3.76 3.38 20.36
C ASN A 144 -5.26 3.19 20.61
N ASN A 145 -6.08 4.18 20.24
CA ASN A 145 -7.52 4.12 20.43
C ASN A 145 -8.33 4.69 19.25
N PRO A 146 -8.19 4.16 18.01
CA PRO A 146 -8.91 4.65 16.84
C PRO A 146 -10.27 3.96 16.66
N LYS A 147 -11.00 3.68 17.75
CA LYS A 147 -12.21 2.83 17.72
C LYS A 147 -13.25 3.28 16.71
N GLU A 148 -13.60 4.57 16.71
CA GLU A 148 -14.62 5.12 15.80
C GLU A 148 -14.24 4.93 14.33
N ILE A 149 -12.96 5.14 13.99
CA ILE A 149 -12.43 4.96 12.64
C ILE A 149 -12.49 3.49 12.23
N LEU A 150 -12.09 2.58 13.13
CA LEU A 150 -12.13 1.14 12.84
C LEU A 150 -13.57 0.64 12.67
N GLU A 151 -14.51 1.11 13.49
CA GLU A 151 -15.92 0.77 13.37
C GLU A 151 -16.52 1.29 12.05
N GLU A 152 -16.22 2.52 11.67
CA GLU A 152 -16.63 3.09 10.39
C GLU A 152 -16.11 2.26 9.21
N ILE A 153 -14.82 1.91 9.20
CA ILE A 153 -14.22 1.09 8.14
C ILE A 153 -14.85 -0.32 8.09
N LYS A 154 -15.14 -0.91 9.27
CA LYS A 154 -15.79 -2.22 9.36
C LYS A 154 -17.23 -2.21 8.83
N GLU A 155 -17.96 -1.14 9.08
CA GLU A 155 -19.32 -0.96 8.60
C GLU A 155 -19.33 -0.77 7.07
N LYS A 156 -18.48 0.12 6.57
CA LYS A 156 -18.41 0.50 5.16
C LYS A 156 -17.73 -0.51 4.26
N LYS A 157 -16.89 -1.39 4.81
CA LYS A 157 -16.19 -2.50 4.14
C LYS A 157 -15.53 -2.10 2.81
N PRO A 158 -14.69 -1.06 2.78
CA PRO A 158 -14.01 -0.66 1.56
C PRO A 158 -13.05 -1.76 1.08
N MET A 159 -12.92 -1.93 -0.24
CA MET A 159 -11.98 -2.87 -0.83
C MET A 159 -10.54 -2.44 -0.61
N ALA A 160 -10.25 -1.15 -0.73
CA ALA A 160 -8.92 -0.58 -0.52
C ALA A 160 -8.94 0.57 0.49
N ILE A 161 -7.91 0.62 1.33
CA ILE A 161 -7.62 1.76 2.20
C ILE A 161 -6.26 2.36 1.84
N PHE A 162 -6.25 3.67 1.60
CA PHE A 162 -5.04 4.44 1.36
C PHE A 162 -4.69 5.23 2.62
N VAL A 163 -3.52 4.93 3.20
CA VAL A 163 -3.07 5.49 4.47
C VAL A 163 -1.94 6.48 4.23
N ALA A 164 -2.17 7.75 4.51
CA ALA A 164 -1.24 8.86 4.26
C ALA A 164 -0.92 9.62 5.53
N MET A 165 -0.24 8.95 6.48
CA MET A 165 0.14 9.52 7.77
C MET A 165 1.64 9.72 7.96
N GLY A 166 2.43 9.38 6.92
CA GLY A 166 3.89 9.39 6.96
C GLY A 166 4.48 8.16 7.67
N CYS A 167 5.74 7.84 7.31
CA CYS A 167 6.52 6.77 7.92
C CYS A 167 7.02 7.23 9.31
N PRO A 168 6.95 6.37 10.34
CA PRO A 168 6.44 4.99 10.39
C PRO A 168 4.96 4.87 10.79
N ARG A 169 4.25 5.98 10.94
CA ARG A 169 2.89 6.01 11.52
C ARG A 169 1.88 5.22 10.69
N GLN A 170 1.93 5.35 9.35
CA GLN A 170 1.05 4.61 8.44
C GLN A 170 1.33 3.11 8.46
N GLU A 171 2.60 2.70 8.45
CA GLU A 171 2.98 1.29 8.51
C GLU A 171 2.54 0.65 9.84
N ASN A 172 2.73 1.36 10.97
CA ASN A 172 2.28 0.90 12.28
C ASN A 172 0.75 0.73 12.34
N PHE A 173 -0.02 1.66 11.76
CA PHE A 173 -1.48 1.52 11.68
C PHE A 173 -1.86 0.28 10.85
N ILE A 174 -1.29 0.13 9.67
CA ILE A 174 -1.59 -0.99 8.77
C ILE A 174 -1.25 -2.32 9.47
N VAL A 175 -0.04 -2.47 9.99
CA VAL A 175 0.40 -3.71 10.64
C VAL A 175 -0.46 -4.07 11.84
N LYS A 176 -0.88 -3.07 12.63
CA LYS A 176 -1.71 -3.28 13.82
C LYS A 176 -3.14 -3.70 13.50
N TYR A 177 -3.74 -3.15 12.44
CA TYR A 177 -5.18 -3.27 12.20
C TYR A 177 -5.57 -4.00 10.91
N MET A 178 -4.62 -4.32 10.02
CA MET A 178 -4.97 -4.94 8.73
C MET A 178 -5.70 -6.28 8.87
N ASP A 179 -5.38 -7.08 9.88
CA ASP A 179 -6.03 -8.38 10.06
C ASP A 179 -7.46 -8.27 10.63
N GLU A 180 -7.75 -7.17 11.33
CA GLU A 180 -9.06 -6.86 11.91
C GLU A 180 -10.01 -6.21 10.91
N LEU A 181 -9.48 -5.42 9.98
CA LEU A 181 -10.27 -4.66 9.01
C LEU A 181 -10.65 -5.51 7.79
N PRO A 182 -11.85 -5.33 7.21
CA PRO A 182 -12.34 -6.11 6.08
C PRO A 182 -11.70 -5.76 4.74
N CYS A 183 -10.84 -4.74 4.70
CA CYS A 183 -10.18 -4.30 3.49
C CYS A 183 -9.26 -5.37 2.91
N LYS A 184 -9.17 -5.41 1.58
CA LYS A 184 -8.27 -6.27 0.85
C LYS A 184 -6.90 -5.60 0.62
N ILE A 185 -6.89 -4.34 0.22
CA ILE A 185 -5.69 -3.57 -0.10
C ILE A 185 -5.45 -2.51 0.96
N PHE A 186 -4.25 -2.51 1.51
CA PHE A 186 -3.70 -1.51 2.41
C PHE A 186 -2.47 -0.88 1.76
N MET A 187 -2.46 0.43 1.58
CA MET A 187 -1.38 1.14 0.92
C MET A 187 -1.10 2.49 1.60
#